data_7a3f3191b7a9e096fbf3309a5d52370b
#
_entry.id   7a3f3191b7a9e096fbf3309a5d52370b
#
_cell.length_a   1.000
_cell.length_b   1.000
_cell.length_c   1.000
_cell.angle_alpha   90.00
_cell.angle_beta   90.00
_cell.angle_gamma   90.00
#
_symmetry.space_group_name_H-M   'P 1'
#
loop_
_entity.id
_entity.type
_entity.pdbx_description
1 polymer ?
#
loop_
_entity_poly.entity_id
_entity_poly.type
_entity_poly.pdbx_seq_one_letter_code
_entity_poly.pdbx_strand_id
1 'polypeptide(L)'
;MKLTKTFLISTGLGMAALMLLAPWASSQPPAGAQGASGRGSGQRGTAVPFEYDNNNGFQSLFDGKTLNGWDGAPGMWDIKDGAIHIDTACEHPTGTTYIIWTGGEAADFILKYDMKGTISVNGGMQFRSFLTEDPNTPKYPPPPGRGAVAGGGRGGSGGGGRGGSGRAGGGGRAPQVACATPPPPAPDRASLAKWNLNGYQVDFDANNQWGGNIYEQGGRAVITNPGHALLAEPGQPVKTTATLADKATLDSWFHKDDYNHFMVIAVGHTMSTYMNDHLIMLLVDNDPNYFRASGKIAPEVENTGVYWVKNIYLKKL
;
A
#
# COMPACT_ATOMS: atom_id res chain seq x y z
N MET A 1 -72.43 22.93 -18.04
CA MET A 1 -71.30 23.83 -18.46
C MET A 1 -70.12 22.96 -18.80
N LYS A 2 -69.96 22.71 -20.14
CA LYS A 2 -68.87 21.83 -20.64
C LYS A 2 -67.66 22.71 -21.00
N LEU A 3 -66.46 22.44 -20.41
CA LEU A 3 -65.20 23.04 -20.82
C LEU A 3 -64.42 22.04 -21.66
N THR A 4 -64.25 22.39 -22.90
CA THR A 4 -63.48 21.69 -23.91
C THR A 4 -62.01 22.02 -23.71
N LYS A 5 -61.16 20.97 -23.58
CA LYS A 5 -59.68 21.11 -23.58
C LYS A 5 -59.14 20.92 -25.00
N THR A 6 -58.56 21.94 -25.53
CA THR A 6 -57.86 21.93 -26.80
C THR A 6 -56.48 21.33 -26.68
N PHE A 7 -56.17 20.31 -27.49
CA PHE A 7 -54.85 19.69 -27.59
C PHE A 7 -54.08 20.40 -28.70
N LEU A 8 -52.93 20.98 -28.37
CA LEU A 8 -51.94 21.48 -29.34
C LEU A 8 -50.94 20.37 -29.63
N ILE A 9 -50.92 19.92 -30.89
CA ILE A 9 -49.89 19.00 -31.42
C ILE A 9 -48.75 19.83 -31.95
N SER A 10 -47.57 19.71 -31.35
CA SER A 10 -46.32 20.27 -31.83
C SER A 10 -45.60 19.22 -32.66
N THR A 11 -45.50 19.48 -33.97
CA THR A 11 -44.71 18.68 -34.90
C THR A 11 -43.23 19.09 -34.80
N GLY A 12 -42.38 18.23 -34.19
CA GLY A 12 -40.94 18.36 -34.19
C GLY A 12 -40.32 17.75 -35.47
N LEU A 13 -39.67 18.56 -36.27
CA LEU A 13 -38.85 18.14 -37.38
C LEU A 13 -37.63 17.34 -36.89
N GLY A 14 -37.53 16.10 -37.33
CA GLY A 14 -36.33 15.30 -37.12
C GLY A 14 -35.22 15.69 -38.13
N MET A 15 -34.10 16.15 -37.62
CA MET A 15 -32.86 16.23 -38.40
C MET A 15 -32.14 14.90 -38.38
N ALA A 16 -32.14 14.16 -39.47
CA ALA A 16 -31.30 12.99 -39.69
C ALA A 16 -29.89 13.47 -40.02
N ALA A 17 -28.94 13.21 -39.09
CA ALA A 17 -27.52 13.40 -39.37
C ALA A 17 -26.99 12.16 -40.14
N LEU A 18 -26.70 12.37 -41.43
CA LEU A 18 -26.03 11.42 -42.30
C LEU A 18 -24.55 11.37 -41.92
N MET A 19 -24.07 10.30 -41.29
CA MET A 19 -22.65 10.03 -41.13
C MET A 19 -22.09 9.44 -42.42
N LEU A 20 -21.33 10.22 -43.14
CA LEU A 20 -20.50 9.78 -44.26
C LEU A 20 -19.28 9.05 -43.72
N LEU A 21 -19.23 7.73 -43.88
CA LEU A 21 -18.07 6.90 -43.70
C LEU A 21 -17.13 7.13 -44.90
N ALA A 22 -16.02 7.86 -44.68
CA ALA A 22 -14.94 7.95 -45.65
C ALA A 22 -14.02 6.73 -45.47
N PRO A 23 -13.62 6.02 -46.57
CA PRO A 23 -12.66 4.92 -46.45
C PRO A 23 -11.24 5.49 -46.21
N TRP A 24 -10.54 4.95 -45.25
CA TRP A 24 -9.12 5.22 -45.05
C TRP A 24 -8.33 4.64 -46.25
N ALA A 25 -7.86 5.53 -47.12
CA ALA A 25 -6.87 5.23 -48.11
C ALA A 25 -5.49 5.17 -47.45
N SER A 26 -4.86 4.02 -47.46
CA SER A 26 -3.46 3.83 -47.11
C SER A 26 -2.59 4.48 -48.19
N SER A 27 -2.01 5.67 -47.90
CA SER A 27 -0.98 6.25 -48.74
C SER A 27 0.40 5.77 -48.31
N GLN A 28 1.01 4.89 -49.12
CA GLN A 28 2.46 4.61 -49.03
C GLN A 28 3.22 5.89 -49.46
N PRO A 29 4.30 6.25 -48.75
CA PRO A 29 5.16 7.33 -49.19
C PRO A 29 6.04 6.87 -50.37
N PRO A 30 6.34 7.78 -51.34
CA PRO A 30 7.21 7.45 -52.46
C PRO A 30 8.67 7.30 -52.05
N ALA A 31 9.36 6.34 -52.65
CA ALA A 31 10.79 6.13 -52.51
C ALA A 31 11.55 7.23 -53.25
N GLY A 32 12.53 7.82 -52.58
CA GLY A 32 13.63 8.52 -53.20
C GLY A 32 13.63 10.05 -53.08
N ALA A 33 14.38 10.55 -52.08
CA ALA A 33 15.17 11.79 -52.18
C ALA A 33 16.35 11.66 -51.22
N GLN A 34 17.52 11.42 -51.78
CA GLN A 34 18.80 11.61 -51.10
C GLN A 34 19.11 13.13 -51.07
N GLY A 35 19.57 13.61 -49.92
CA GLY A 35 20.36 14.82 -49.84
C GLY A 35 19.76 15.93 -48.97
N ALA A 36 20.27 16.04 -47.73
CA ALA A 36 20.85 17.28 -47.19
C ALA A 36 21.32 17.03 -45.75
N SER A 37 22.60 17.11 -45.57
CA SER A 37 23.33 17.13 -44.31
C SER A 37 22.90 18.30 -43.40
N GLY A 38 22.87 18.01 -42.08
CA GLY A 38 23.04 19.03 -41.07
C GLY A 38 21.78 19.53 -40.37
N ARG A 39 21.28 18.74 -39.41
CA ARG A 39 20.67 19.28 -38.18
C ARG A 39 21.04 18.41 -36.99
N GLY A 40 21.53 19.10 -35.97
CA GLY A 40 22.04 18.48 -34.75
C GLY A 40 21.13 17.37 -34.24
N SER A 41 21.71 16.25 -33.94
CA SER A 41 21.12 15.18 -33.15
C SER A 41 20.80 15.74 -31.76
N GLY A 42 19.63 16.32 -31.61
CA GLY A 42 19.02 16.44 -30.30
C GLY A 42 18.95 15.02 -29.80
N GLN A 43 19.88 14.65 -28.92
CA GLN A 43 19.83 13.44 -28.15
C GLN A 43 18.43 13.42 -27.52
N ARG A 44 17.52 12.63 -28.07
CA ARG A 44 16.31 12.26 -27.34
C ARG A 44 16.87 11.58 -26.10
N GLY A 45 16.78 12.25 -24.95
CA GLY A 45 17.16 11.66 -23.69
C GLY A 45 16.45 10.31 -23.65
N THR A 46 17.21 9.24 -23.74
CA THR A 46 16.70 7.91 -23.38
C THR A 46 16.16 8.09 -21.98
N ALA A 47 14.85 7.81 -21.78
CA ALA A 47 14.30 7.78 -20.45
C ALA A 47 15.23 6.88 -19.63
N VAL A 48 15.96 7.48 -18.68
CA VAL A 48 16.83 6.71 -17.80
C VAL A 48 15.90 5.80 -17.02
N PRO A 49 16.08 4.47 -17.07
CA PRO A 49 15.30 3.56 -16.24
C PRO A 49 15.37 4.05 -14.79
N PHE A 50 14.29 3.92 -14.04
CA PHE A 50 14.29 4.27 -12.63
C PHE A 50 15.32 3.37 -11.94
N GLU A 51 16.44 3.95 -11.50
CA GLU A 51 17.48 3.24 -10.80
C GLU A 51 17.13 3.23 -9.30
N TYR A 52 16.71 2.08 -8.79
CA TYR A 52 16.38 1.92 -7.36
C TYR A 52 17.54 2.36 -6.46
N ASP A 53 18.77 2.03 -6.82
CA ASP A 53 19.98 2.34 -6.06
C ASP A 53 20.41 3.81 -6.16
N ASN A 54 19.84 4.57 -7.08
CA ASN A 54 20.13 6.00 -7.18
C ASN A 54 19.36 6.80 -6.13
N ASN A 55 20.09 7.24 -5.09
CA ASN A 55 19.53 8.01 -3.98
C ASN A 55 19.75 9.53 -4.10
N ASN A 56 20.13 10.04 -5.30
CA ASN A 56 20.30 11.47 -5.51
C ASN A 56 18.98 12.23 -5.28
N GLY A 57 19.04 13.23 -4.38
CA GLY A 57 17.88 14.02 -3.98
C GLY A 57 16.95 13.33 -2.97
N PHE A 58 17.34 12.19 -2.43
CA PHE A 58 16.65 11.54 -1.31
C PHE A 58 17.32 11.88 0.02
N GLN A 59 16.51 12.04 1.05
CA GLN A 59 16.93 12.08 2.45
C GLN A 59 16.99 10.65 2.98
N SER A 60 18.13 10.24 3.57
CA SER A 60 18.16 9.01 4.38
C SER A 60 17.41 9.23 5.69
N LEU A 61 16.46 8.36 6.01
CA LEU A 61 15.70 8.40 7.26
C LEU A 61 16.30 7.51 8.34
N PHE A 62 17.23 6.64 7.99
CA PHE A 62 17.89 5.70 8.91
C PHE A 62 19.40 5.63 8.60
N ASP A 63 20.21 5.73 9.65
CA ASP A 63 21.67 5.76 9.53
C ASP A 63 22.34 4.37 9.56
N GLY A 64 21.53 3.31 9.73
CA GLY A 64 22.02 1.93 9.86
C GLY A 64 22.67 1.60 11.22
N LYS A 65 22.65 2.52 12.19
CA LYS A 65 23.40 2.40 13.45
C LYS A 65 22.63 2.78 14.69
N THR A 66 21.70 3.73 14.58
CA THR A 66 20.95 4.28 15.73
C THR A 66 19.47 4.40 15.41
N LEU A 67 18.62 4.35 16.44
CA LEU A 67 17.20 4.66 16.33
C LEU A 67 16.93 6.17 16.50
N ASN A 68 17.96 7.02 16.38
CA ASN A 68 17.77 8.46 16.41
C ASN A 68 16.82 8.91 15.28
N GLY A 69 15.81 9.69 15.63
CA GLY A 69 14.78 10.08 14.67
C GLY A 69 13.63 9.07 14.51
N TRP A 70 13.57 8.07 15.39
CA TRP A 70 12.52 7.06 15.43
C TRP A 70 11.93 6.95 16.83
N ASP A 71 10.60 6.86 16.96
CA ASP A 71 9.87 6.71 18.22
C ASP A 71 8.99 5.44 18.16
N GLY A 72 9.29 4.50 19.01
CA GLY A 72 8.54 3.25 19.18
C GLY A 72 8.48 2.85 20.64
N ALA A 73 7.71 1.84 20.97
CA ALA A 73 7.60 1.37 22.33
C ALA A 73 8.98 0.98 22.89
N PRO A 74 9.36 1.48 24.09
CA PRO A 74 10.69 1.29 24.64
C PRO A 74 11.07 -0.21 24.75
N GLY A 75 12.27 -0.55 24.27
CA GLY A 75 12.81 -1.90 24.34
C GLY A 75 12.22 -2.90 23.35
N MET A 76 11.27 -2.51 22.51
CA MET A 76 10.67 -3.39 21.49
C MET A 76 11.50 -3.47 20.21
N TRP A 77 12.11 -2.38 19.83
CA TRP A 77 12.86 -2.24 18.58
C TRP A 77 14.35 -2.05 18.87
N ASP A 78 15.18 -2.68 18.09
CA ASP A 78 16.64 -2.57 18.17
C ASP A 78 17.27 -2.44 16.79
N ILE A 79 18.58 -2.57 16.72
CA ILE A 79 19.33 -2.57 15.47
C ILE A 79 20.12 -3.87 15.36
N LYS A 80 19.88 -4.58 14.27
CA LYS A 80 20.60 -5.81 13.96
C LYS A 80 20.99 -5.84 12.49
N ASP A 81 22.24 -6.16 12.22
CA ASP A 81 22.79 -6.23 10.85
C ASP A 81 22.56 -4.96 10.02
N GLY A 82 22.63 -3.77 10.65
CA GLY A 82 22.42 -2.49 10.00
C GLY A 82 20.97 -2.20 9.62
N ALA A 83 20.00 -2.88 10.22
CA ALA A 83 18.58 -2.70 10.01
C ALA A 83 17.85 -2.39 11.33
N ILE A 84 16.75 -1.64 11.27
CA ILE A 84 15.75 -1.58 12.34
C ILE A 84 15.15 -2.98 12.43
N HIS A 85 15.11 -3.54 13.61
CA HIS A 85 14.81 -4.93 13.85
C HIS A 85 13.83 -5.11 15.02
N ILE A 86 13.05 -6.18 14.94
CA ILE A 86 12.25 -6.69 16.05
C ILE A 86 12.07 -8.21 15.90
N ASP A 87 12.21 -8.95 17.00
CA ASP A 87 11.85 -10.36 17.12
C ASP A 87 10.58 -10.51 17.97
N THR A 88 9.43 -10.65 17.31
CA THR A 88 8.15 -10.89 17.98
C THR A 88 7.88 -12.36 18.28
N ALA A 89 8.79 -13.24 17.87
CA ALA A 89 8.69 -14.67 18.18
C ALA A 89 9.23 -15.01 19.55
N CYS A 90 10.41 -14.48 19.88
CA CYS A 90 11.16 -14.91 21.06
C CYS A 90 11.50 -13.76 22.01
N GLU A 91 11.87 -12.59 21.51
CA GLU A 91 12.39 -11.50 22.35
C GLU A 91 11.28 -10.56 22.83
N HIS A 92 10.36 -10.19 21.93
CA HIS A 92 9.32 -9.19 22.18
C HIS A 92 7.95 -9.66 21.69
N PRO A 93 7.38 -10.75 22.24
CA PRO A 93 6.06 -11.21 21.84
C PRO A 93 5.05 -10.08 21.97
N THR A 94 4.40 -9.74 20.86
CA THR A 94 3.42 -8.65 20.81
C THR A 94 2.39 -8.94 19.73
N GLY A 95 1.33 -8.17 19.72
CA GLY A 95 0.48 -8.04 18.56
C GLY A 95 1.05 -7.00 17.59
N THR A 96 0.21 -6.07 17.14
CA THR A 96 0.64 -4.96 16.28
C THR A 96 1.48 -3.96 17.07
N THR A 97 2.64 -3.58 16.54
CA THR A 97 3.48 -2.49 17.07
C THR A 97 4.16 -1.73 15.93
N TYR A 98 4.52 -0.48 16.20
CA TYR A 98 5.06 0.46 15.22
C TYR A 98 6.33 1.10 15.75
N ILE A 99 7.20 1.53 14.82
CA ILE A 99 8.25 2.50 15.09
C ILE A 99 8.11 3.68 14.11
N ILE A 100 7.90 4.89 14.62
CA ILE A 100 7.44 6.05 13.87
C ILE A 100 8.63 6.97 13.59
N TRP A 101 8.83 7.34 12.32
CA TRP A 101 9.78 8.39 11.97
C TRP A 101 9.32 9.75 12.51
N THR A 102 10.19 10.43 13.27
CA THR A 102 9.88 11.68 13.96
C THR A 102 10.22 12.93 13.14
N GLY A 103 10.81 12.77 11.94
CA GLY A 103 11.21 13.90 11.09
C GLY A 103 10.05 14.62 10.38
N GLY A 104 8.80 14.36 10.77
CA GLY A 104 7.61 15.05 10.30
C GLY A 104 6.67 14.17 9.49
N GLU A 105 5.94 14.80 8.57
CA GLU A 105 4.97 14.15 7.69
C GLU A 105 5.40 14.25 6.22
N ALA A 106 4.90 13.33 5.42
CA ALA A 106 5.07 13.35 3.97
C ALA A 106 3.70 13.41 3.28
N ALA A 107 3.57 14.34 2.32
CA ALA A 107 2.41 14.51 1.46
C ALA A 107 2.63 13.83 0.11
N ASP A 108 3.27 14.52 -0.82
CA ASP A 108 3.70 13.96 -2.09
C ASP A 108 5.17 13.53 -1.97
N PHE A 109 5.46 12.29 -2.31
CA PHE A 109 6.79 11.73 -2.06
C PHE A 109 7.09 10.47 -2.87
N ILE A 110 8.38 10.13 -2.91
CA ILE A 110 8.89 8.80 -3.22
C ILE A 110 9.57 8.27 -1.95
N LEU A 111 9.14 7.10 -1.48
CA LEU A 111 9.71 6.40 -0.33
C LEU A 111 10.29 5.08 -0.81
N LYS A 112 11.56 4.82 -0.50
CA LYS A 112 12.26 3.56 -0.80
C LYS A 112 12.73 2.91 0.49
N TYR A 113 12.67 1.59 0.57
CA TYR A 113 13.16 0.82 1.71
C TYR A 113 13.35 -0.65 1.35
N ASP A 114 14.19 -1.33 2.11
CA ASP A 114 14.39 -2.78 2.02
C ASP A 114 13.78 -3.44 3.23
N MET A 115 13.04 -4.51 3.01
CA MET A 115 12.32 -5.22 4.05
C MET A 115 12.52 -6.73 3.94
N LYS A 116 12.75 -7.36 5.08
CA LYS A 116 12.89 -8.81 5.19
C LYS A 116 12.16 -9.30 6.43
N GLY A 117 11.59 -10.49 6.32
CA GLY A 117 10.92 -11.14 7.44
C GLY A 117 11.07 -12.65 7.39
N THR A 118 10.92 -13.29 8.53
CA THR A 118 10.98 -14.75 8.63
C THR A 118 9.68 -15.33 9.13
N ILE A 119 9.46 -16.61 8.78
CA ILE A 119 8.41 -17.49 9.25
C ILE A 119 7.03 -16.97 8.88
N SER A 120 6.26 -16.48 9.82
CA SER A 120 4.89 -16.00 9.60
C SER A 120 4.74 -14.54 9.96
N VAL A 121 5.86 -13.77 9.95
CA VAL A 121 5.78 -12.35 10.20
C VAL A 121 4.91 -11.70 9.13
N ASN A 122 4.03 -10.84 9.58
CA ASN A 122 3.23 -9.92 8.80
C ASN A 122 3.49 -8.52 9.36
N GLY A 123 3.52 -7.54 8.50
CA GLY A 123 3.76 -6.15 8.83
C GLY A 123 3.75 -5.30 7.59
N GLY A 124 4.51 -4.22 7.60
CA GLY A 124 4.59 -3.35 6.44
C GLY A 124 5.21 -2.00 6.73
N MET A 125 4.99 -1.09 5.80
CA MET A 125 5.40 0.30 5.91
C MET A 125 4.18 1.20 5.86
N GLN A 126 3.85 1.82 6.98
CA GLN A 126 2.82 2.85 7.07
C GLN A 126 3.27 4.12 6.35
N PHE A 127 2.37 4.75 5.62
CA PHE A 127 2.58 6.05 4.99
C PHE A 127 1.28 6.87 4.99
N ARG A 128 1.39 8.18 4.99
CA ARG A 128 0.25 9.09 5.15
C ARG A 128 -0.66 8.65 6.31
N SER A 129 -0.05 8.15 7.38
CA SER A 129 -0.75 7.59 8.53
C SER A 129 -0.75 8.56 9.71
N PHE A 130 -1.63 8.33 10.66
CA PHE A 130 -1.86 9.20 11.79
C PHE A 130 -2.06 8.41 13.08
N LEU A 131 -1.74 9.01 14.22
CA LEU A 131 -1.91 8.39 15.53
C LEU A 131 -3.40 8.18 15.84
N THR A 132 -3.77 6.98 16.28
CA THR A 132 -5.16 6.66 16.61
C THR A 132 -5.69 7.46 17.80
N GLU A 133 -4.81 7.89 18.71
CA GLU A 133 -5.16 8.66 19.90
C GLU A 133 -5.13 10.18 19.69
N ASP A 134 -4.73 10.66 18.49
CA ASP A 134 -4.79 12.10 18.20
C ASP A 134 -6.26 12.53 18.09
N PRO A 135 -6.74 13.42 18.99
CA PRO A 135 -8.13 13.87 18.98
C PRO A 135 -8.50 14.68 17.73
N ASN A 136 -7.53 15.21 17.00
CA ASN A 136 -7.74 15.97 15.76
C ASN A 136 -7.82 15.06 14.53
N THR A 137 -7.60 13.76 14.72
CA THR A 137 -7.64 12.82 13.62
C THR A 137 -9.07 12.48 13.21
N PRO A 138 -9.44 12.64 11.93
CA PRO A 138 -10.73 12.20 11.43
C PRO A 138 -10.90 10.70 11.59
N LYS A 139 -12.01 10.27 12.21
CA LYS A 139 -12.33 8.85 12.26
C LYS A 139 -12.79 8.38 10.89
N TYR A 140 -12.37 7.19 10.50
CA TYR A 140 -12.89 6.56 9.30
C TYR A 140 -14.36 6.15 9.48
N PRO A 141 -15.23 6.39 8.49
CA PRO A 141 -16.57 5.84 8.48
C PRO A 141 -16.52 4.32 8.24
N PRO A 142 -17.59 3.58 8.53
CA PRO A 142 -17.72 2.19 8.11
C PRO A 142 -17.59 2.06 6.58
N PRO A 143 -16.84 1.07 6.06
CA PRO A 143 -16.70 0.87 4.62
C PRO A 143 -18.06 0.67 3.93
N PRO A 144 -18.29 1.28 2.75
CA PRO A 144 -19.51 1.06 1.99
C PRO A 144 -19.66 -0.41 1.61
N GLY A 145 -20.86 -0.99 1.80
CA GLY A 145 -21.19 -2.36 1.39
C GLY A 145 -20.85 -3.47 2.38
N ARG A 146 -20.18 -3.21 3.47
CA ARG A 146 -20.16 -4.11 4.63
C ARG A 146 -21.27 -3.69 5.58
N GLY A 147 -22.43 -4.34 5.50
CA GLY A 147 -23.44 -4.25 6.55
C GLY A 147 -22.75 -4.51 7.89
N ALA A 148 -23.03 -3.69 8.90
CA ALA A 148 -22.38 -3.63 10.18
C ALA A 148 -22.03 -5.02 10.76
N VAL A 149 -20.87 -5.53 10.41
CA VAL A 149 -20.15 -6.54 11.17
C VAL A 149 -19.35 -5.74 12.18
N ALA A 150 -19.98 -5.49 13.31
CA ALA A 150 -19.33 -4.89 14.45
C ALA A 150 -18.05 -5.71 14.74
N GLY A 151 -16.88 -5.07 14.65
CA GLY A 151 -15.65 -5.57 15.18
C GLY A 151 -14.94 -6.62 14.32
N GLY A 152 -14.53 -6.27 13.11
CA GLY A 152 -13.63 -7.10 12.30
C GLY A 152 -12.36 -6.35 11.91
N GLY A 153 -11.76 -5.60 12.82
CA GLY A 153 -10.34 -5.33 12.75
C GLY A 153 -9.66 -6.70 12.89
N ARG A 154 -8.79 -7.09 11.96
CA ARG A 154 -7.77 -8.09 12.25
C ARG A 154 -6.77 -7.50 13.26
N GLY A 155 -7.33 -7.09 14.38
CA GLY A 155 -6.58 -6.80 15.58
C GLY A 155 -6.24 -8.13 16.20
N GLY A 156 -4.98 -8.42 16.43
CA GLY A 156 -4.38 -9.58 16.99
C GLY A 156 -5.28 -10.47 17.86
N SER A 157 -5.31 -11.73 17.55
CA SER A 157 -5.86 -12.77 18.39
C SER A 157 -5.15 -12.81 19.75
N GLY A 158 -5.70 -12.07 20.70
CA GLY A 158 -5.41 -12.22 22.12
C GLY A 158 -6.32 -13.34 22.66
N GLY A 159 -5.71 -14.39 23.19
CA GLY A 159 -6.36 -15.61 23.63
C GLY A 159 -7.39 -15.45 24.75
N GLY A 160 -8.23 -16.43 24.87
CA GLY A 160 -8.97 -16.79 26.08
C GLY A 160 -10.48 -16.70 25.94
N GLY A 161 -11.13 -17.83 25.61
CA GLY A 161 -12.58 -18.00 25.70
C GLY A 161 -13.03 -19.36 25.21
N ARG A 162 -13.39 -20.23 26.13
CA ARG A 162 -13.85 -21.60 25.95
C ARG A 162 -15.14 -21.69 25.11
N GLY A 163 -15.18 -22.72 24.27
CA GLY A 163 -16.39 -23.51 23.99
C GLY A 163 -17.05 -23.24 22.65
N GLY A 164 -17.00 -24.21 21.76
CA GLY A 164 -17.85 -24.28 20.56
C GLY A 164 -17.29 -25.24 19.52
N SER A 165 -17.70 -26.51 19.59
CA SER A 165 -17.39 -27.58 18.64
C SER A 165 -17.89 -27.24 17.22
N GLY A 166 -17.03 -27.35 16.21
CA GLY A 166 -17.46 -27.23 14.82
C GLY A 166 -16.33 -27.33 13.79
N ARG A 167 -16.04 -28.54 13.34
CA ARG A 167 -15.44 -28.99 12.10
C ARG A 167 -14.02 -28.52 11.71
N ALA A 168 -13.15 -29.52 11.71
CA ALA A 168 -11.83 -29.57 11.16
C ALA A 168 -11.75 -29.12 9.69
N GLY A 169 -11.14 -27.97 9.46
CA GLY A 169 -10.41 -27.63 8.24
C GLY A 169 -8.95 -27.65 8.64
N GLY A 170 -8.14 -28.54 8.02
CA GLY A 170 -6.74 -28.75 8.34
C GLY A 170 -5.90 -27.50 8.04
N GLY A 171 -5.89 -26.55 8.92
CA GLY A 171 -4.90 -25.49 9.01
C GLY A 171 -3.66 -26.07 9.68
N GLY A 172 -2.61 -26.33 8.93
CA GLY A 172 -1.31 -26.67 9.47
C GLY A 172 -0.94 -25.61 10.52
N ARG A 173 -0.59 -26.05 11.71
CA ARG A 173 -0.08 -25.17 12.77
C ARG A 173 1.15 -24.47 12.20
N ALA A 174 1.14 -23.13 12.17
CA ALA A 174 2.31 -22.37 11.74
C ALA A 174 3.56 -22.91 12.45
N PRO A 175 4.70 -23.01 11.77
CA PRO A 175 5.92 -23.52 12.37
C PRO A 175 6.22 -22.70 13.64
N GLN A 176 6.28 -23.38 14.78
CA GLN A 176 6.67 -22.71 16.03
C GLN A 176 8.18 -22.48 15.98
N VAL A 177 8.58 -21.23 16.19
CA VAL A 177 9.98 -20.88 16.39
C VAL A 177 10.41 -21.50 17.72
N ALA A 178 11.47 -22.30 17.69
CA ALA A 178 12.09 -22.78 18.92
C ALA A 178 12.95 -21.65 19.49
N CYS A 179 12.46 -20.99 20.53
CA CYS A 179 13.23 -19.97 21.24
C CYS A 179 14.28 -20.62 22.16
N ALA A 180 15.47 -20.03 22.22
CA ALA A 180 16.54 -20.50 23.12
C ALA A 180 16.16 -20.38 24.61
N THR A 181 15.32 -19.39 24.92
CA THR A 181 14.71 -19.18 26.23
C THR A 181 13.21 -19.02 26.08
N PRO A 182 12.37 -19.35 27.06
CA PRO A 182 10.95 -19.05 27.01
C PRO A 182 10.74 -17.54 26.77
N PRO A 183 9.90 -17.15 25.80
CA PRO A 183 9.65 -15.74 25.53
C PRO A 183 9.00 -15.04 26.74
N PRO A 184 9.30 -13.75 26.97
CA PRO A 184 8.63 -12.98 28.02
C PRO A 184 7.12 -12.85 27.70
N PRO A 185 6.30 -12.49 28.72
CA PRO A 185 4.90 -12.17 28.45
C PRO A 185 4.79 -10.95 27.53
N ALA A 186 3.82 -10.99 26.61
CA ALA A 186 3.51 -9.85 25.77
C ALA A 186 3.10 -8.63 26.62
N PRO A 187 3.49 -7.42 26.22
CA PRO A 187 3.08 -6.21 26.91
C PRO A 187 1.56 -6.01 26.82
N ASP A 188 1.00 -5.28 27.77
CA ASP A 188 -0.39 -4.85 27.67
C ASP A 188 -0.57 -3.98 26.42
N ARG A 189 -1.61 -4.25 25.64
CA ARG A 189 -1.94 -3.48 24.44
C ARG A 189 -2.17 -1.99 24.72
N ALA A 190 -2.73 -1.65 25.88
CA ALA A 190 -2.92 -0.26 26.25
C ALA A 190 -1.60 0.49 26.39
N SER A 191 -0.52 -0.19 26.81
CA SER A 191 0.81 0.41 26.91
C SER A 191 1.42 0.74 25.55
N LEU A 192 0.95 0.12 24.46
CA LEU A 192 1.41 0.34 23.10
C LEU A 192 0.52 1.33 22.33
N ALA A 193 -0.61 1.75 22.89
CA ALA A 193 -1.64 2.56 22.20
C ALA A 193 -1.09 3.90 21.68
N LYS A 194 -0.15 4.50 22.40
CA LYS A 194 0.53 5.75 22.02
C LYS A 194 1.15 5.72 20.62
N TRP A 195 1.58 4.54 20.16
CA TRP A 195 2.23 4.37 18.85
C TRP A 195 1.31 3.79 17.77
N ASN A 196 0.05 3.49 18.10
CA ASN A 196 -0.88 2.94 17.13
C ASN A 196 -1.21 3.93 16.02
N LEU A 197 -1.16 3.44 14.79
CA LEU A 197 -1.44 4.23 13.60
C LEU A 197 -2.67 3.69 12.86
N ASN A 198 -3.35 4.61 12.19
CA ASN A 198 -4.31 4.34 11.14
C ASN A 198 -3.83 5.05 9.86
N GLY A 199 -4.19 4.54 8.70
CA GLY A 199 -3.81 5.11 7.41
C GLY A 199 -3.41 4.04 6.40
N TYR A 200 -2.69 4.45 5.36
CA TYR A 200 -2.22 3.52 4.34
C TYR A 200 -0.97 2.77 4.80
N GLN A 201 -0.91 1.51 4.39
CA GLN A 201 0.23 0.63 4.62
C GLN A 201 0.58 -0.11 3.34
N VAL A 202 1.85 -0.20 3.02
CA VAL A 202 2.33 -1.22 2.09
C VAL A 202 2.55 -2.48 2.88
N ASP A 203 1.74 -3.48 2.62
CA ASP A 203 1.84 -4.77 3.31
C ASP A 203 3.11 -5.54 2.93
N PHE A 204 3.60 -6.28 3.90
CA PHE A 204 4.65 -7.27 3.77
C PHE A 204 4.32 -8.50 4.59
N ASP A 205 4.48 -9.67 4.02
CA ASP A 205 4.49 -10.92 4.78
C ASP A 205 5.52 -11.91 4.20
N ALA A 206 6.09 -12.73 5.08
CA ALA A 206 7.15 -13.66 4.72
C ALA A 206 6.74 -14.76 3.71
N ASN A 207 5.46 -14.91 3.44
CA ASN A 207 4.92 -15.88 2.47
C ASN A 207 4.41 -15.22 1.20
N ASN A 208 4.63 -13.92 1.04
CA ASN A 208 4.19 -13.12 -0.11
C ASN A 208 2.69 -13.22 -0.44
N GLN A 209 1.85 -13.37 0.58
CA GLN A 209 0.40 -13.35 0.36
C GLN A 209 -0.09 -11.94 0.05
N TRP A 210 0.54 -10.92 0.68
CA TRP A 210 0.13 -9.52 0.64
C TRP A 210 1.24 -8.56 0.20
N GLY A 211 2.43 -9.07 -0.14
CA GLY A 211 3.59 -8.25 -0.45
C GLY A 211 3.31 -7.15 -1.47
N GLY A 212 3.55 -5.90 -1.10
CA GLY A 212 3.32 -4.72 -1.93
C GLY A 212 1.86 -4.26 -2.01
N ASN A 213 0.92 -4.94 -1.35
CA ASN A 213 -0.49 -4.51 -1.29
C ASN A 213 -0.64 -3.18 -0.55
N ILE A 214 -1.60 -2.36 -0.95
CA ILE A 214 -2.03 -1.21 -0.16
C ILE A 214 -3.18 -1.65 0.75
N TYR A 215 -2.88 -1.69 2.04
CA TYR A 215 -3.83 -1.92 3.11
C TYR A 215 -4.20 -0.58 3.77
N GLU A 216 -5.40 -0.44 4.29
CA GLU A 216 -5.81 0.76 5.01
C GLU A 216 -6.16 0.43 6.45
N GLN A 217 -5.18 0.67 7.34
CA GLN A 217 -5.29 0.40 8.77
C GLN A 217 -6.38 1.28 9.40
N GLY A 218 -7.32 0.65 10.08
CA GLY A 218 -8.45 1.33 10.71
C GLY A 218 -9.53 1.84 9.75
N GLY A 219 -9.28 1.80 8.44
CA GLY A 219 -10.20 2.21 7.37
C GLY A 219 -10.84 1.04 6.64
N ARG A 220 -10.64 0.97 5.30
CA ARG A 220 -11.22 -0.08 4.45
C ARG A 220 -10.57 -1.46 4.62
N ALA A 221 -9.47 -1.55 5.36
CA ALA A 221 -8.68 -2.76 5.58
C ALA A 221 -8.06 -3.28 4.27
N VAL A 222 -8.19 -4.58 3.95
CA VAL A 222 -7.79 -5.12 2.64
C VAL A 222 -8.68 -4.53 1.57
N ILE A 223 -8.11 -3.64 0.74
CA ILE A 223 -8.82 -2.99 -0.35
C ILE A 223 -9.05 -4.01 -1.48
N THR A 224 -7.98 -4.73 -1.88
CA THR A 224 -8.02 -5.87 -2.81
C THR A 224 -6.75 -6.71 -2.63
N ASN A 225 -6.63 -7.81 -3.39
CA ASN A 225 -5.38 -8.56 -3.47
C ASN A 225 -4.31 -7.77 -4.25
N PRO A 226 -3.00 -8.01 -4.02
CA PRO A 226 -1.94 -7.41 -4.83
C PRO A 226 -2.08 -7.77 -6.32
N GLY A 227 -1.41 -7.03 -7.20
CA GLY A 227 -1.44 -7.24 -8.65
C GLY A 227 -2.57 -6.49 -9.38
N HIS A 228 -3.11 -5.41 -8.81
CA HIS A 228 -4.23 -4.69 -9.40
C HIS A 228 -4.05 -3.16 -9.42
N ALA A 229 -4.69 -2.54 -10.41
CA ALA A 229 -4.95 -1.10 -10.42
C ALA A 229 -6.40 -0.83 -9.95
N LEU A 230 -6.57 0.16 -9.08
CA LEU A 230 -7.81 0.43 -8.36
C LEU A 230 -8.24 1.88 -8.48
N LEU A 231 -9.55 2.08 -8.42
CA LEU A 231 -10.19 3.38 -8.30
C LEU A 231 -11.17 3.36 -7.12
N ALA A 232 -10.98 4.25 -6.15
CA ALA A 232 -11.90 4.51 -5.06
C ALA A 232 -12.63 5.82 -5.31
N GLU A 233 -13.97 5.78 -5.32
CA GLU A 233 -14.85 6.94 -5.51
C GLU A 233 -15.73 7.13 -4.28
N PRO A 234 -16.20 8.37 -4.01
CA PRO A 234 -17.00 8.67 -2.83
C PRO A 234 -18.24 7.76 -2.70
N GLY A 235 -18.35 7.05 -1.57
CA GLY A 235 -19.50 6.21 -1.25
C GLY A 235 -19.69 4.99 -2.15
N GLN A 236 -18.68 4.63 -2.96
CA GLN A 236 -18.73 3.46 -3.84
C GLN A 236 -17.75 2.38 -3.34
N PRO A 237 -18.03 1.10 -3.62
CA PRO A 237 -17.03 0.05 -3.46
C PRO A 237 -15.82 0.34 -4.33
N VAL A 238 -14.61 0.04 -3.83
CA VAL A 238 -13.38 0.21 -4.62
C VAL A 238 -13.44 -0.70 -5.85
N LYS A 239 -13.17 -0.11 -7.02
CA LYS A 239 -13.26 -0.78 -8.32
C LYS A 239 -11.87 -1.18 -8.82
N THR A 240 -11.69 -2.44 -9.19
CA THR A 240 -10.53 -2.89 -9.98
C THR A 240 -10.67 -2.38 -11.41
N THR A 241 -9.68 -1.61 -11.87
CA THR A 241 -9.65 -1.03 -13.23
C THR A 241 -8.75 -1.82 -14.17
N ALA A 242 -7.71 -2.50 -13.63
CA ALA A 242 -6.84 -3.39 -14.39
C ALA A 242 -6.22 -4.47 -13.49
N THR A 243 -5.83 -5.59 -14.09
CA THR A 243 -4.91 -6.57 -13.51
C THR A 243 -3.50 -6.25 -14.00
N LEU A 244 -2.55 -6.10 -13.07
CA LEU A 244 -1.14 -5.80 -13.35
C LEU A 244 -0.32 -7.10 -13.44
N ALA A 245 -0.57 -8.03 -12.50
CA ALA A 245 0.09 -9.32 -12.44
C ALA A 245 -0.81 -10.36 -11.73
N ASP A 246 -0.63 -11.62 -12.06
CA ASP A 246 -1.23 -12.73 -11.32
C ASP A 246 -0.34 -13.16 -10.15
N LYS A 247 -0.87 -14.04 -9.29
CA LYS A 247 -0.16 -14.48 -8.08
C LYS A 247 1.16 -15.20 -8.40
N ALA A 248 1.20 -16.01 -9.45
CA ALA A 248 2.41 -16.75 -9.83
C ALA A 248 3.53 -15.78 -10.28
N THR A 249 3.16 -14.74 -11.03
CA THR A 249 4.07 -13.67 -11.42
C THR A 249 4.57 -12.90 -10.20
N LEU A 250 3.67 -12.50 -9.29
CA LEU A 250 4.04 -11.81 -8.05
C LEU A 250 5.00 -12.66 -7.19
N ASP A 251 4.78 -13.97 -7.11
CA ASP A 251 5.66 -14.87 -6.37
C ASP A 251 7.03 -15.01 -7.02
N SER A 252 7.11 -14.91 -8.34
CA SER A 252 8.39 -14.96 -9.05
C SER A 252 9.27 -13.72 -8.82
N TRP A 253 8.68 -12.61 -8.41
CA TRP A 253 9.37 -11.36 -8.11
C TRP A 253 9.80 -11.25 -6.64
N PHE A 254 9.24 -12.07 -5.76
CA PHE A 254 9.51 -12.04 -4.34
C PHE A 254 10.77 -12.81 -3.95
N HIS A 255 11.65 -12.20 -3.18
CA HIS A 255 12.85 -12.84 -2.63
C HIS A 255 12.53 -13.42 -1.25
N LYS A 256 12.21 -14.71 -1.22
CA LYS A 256 11.92 -15.42 0.02
C LYS A 256 13.18 -15.49 0.89
N ASP A 257 13.02 -15.24 2.18
CA ASP A 257 14.08 -15.27 3.20
C ASP A 257 15.21 -14.25 2.96
N ASP A 258 15.04 -13.30 2.04
CA ASP A 258 15.97 -12.21 1.76
C ASP A 258 15.25 -10.85 1.71
N TYR A 259 16.04 -9.78 1.58
CA TYR A 259 15.48 -8.44 1.43
C TYR A 259 14.74 -8.28 0.11
N ASN A 260 13.57 -7.70 0.21
CA ASN A 260 12.82 -7.21 -0.92
C ASN A 260 12.89 -5.68 -0.94
N HIS A 261 13.15 -5.11 -2.10
CA HIS A 261 13.18 -3.68 -2.32
C HIS A 261 11.75 -3.16 -2.56
N PHE A 262 11.32 -2.21 -1.76
CA PHE A 262 10.03 -1.56 -1.94
C PHE A 262 10.19 -0.10 -2.30
N MET A 263 9.29 0.38 -3.16
CA MET A 263 9.13 1.79 -3.45
C MET A 263 7.66 2.16 -3.44
N VAL A 264 7.37 3.29 -2.80
CA VAL A 264 6.05 3.92 -2.81
C VAL A 264 6.18 5.27 -3.49
N ILE A 265 5.34 5.51 -4.50
CA ILE A 265 5.19 6.85 -5.09
C ILE A 265 3.77 7.32 -4.77
N ALA A 266 3.66 8.40 -4.01
CA ALA A 266 2.39 9.01 -3.65
C ALA A 266 2.37 10.46 -4.13
N VAL A 267 1.46 10.79 -5.06
CA VAL A 267 1.28 12.13 -5.61
C VAL A 267 -0.22 12.44 -5.70
N GLY A 268 -0.65 13.47 -4.98
CA GLY A 268 -2.08 13.78 -4.89
C GLY A 268 -2.88 12.55 -4.47
N HIS A 269 -3.87 12.19 -5.26
CA HIS A 269 -4.76 11.05 -5.03
C HIS A 269 -4.20 9.71 -5.52
N THR A 270 -3.05 9.71 -6.20
CA THR A 270 -2.48 8.51 -6.80
C THR A 270 -1.36 7.94 -5.93
N MET A 271 -1.44 6.66 -5.65
CA MET A 271 -0.44 5.90 -4.91
C MET A 271 -0.07 4.65 -5.68
N SER A 272 1.22 4.40 -5.86
CA SER A 272 1.71 3.17 -6.49
C SER A 272 2.78 2.52 -5.62
N THR A 273 2.76 1.19 -5.59
CA THR A 273 3.73 0.38 -4.86
C THR A 273 4.48 -0.52 -5.82
N TYR A 274 5.76 -0.62 -5.58
CA TYR A 274 6.68 -1.46 -6.34
C TYR A 274 7.41 -2.41 -5.38
N MET A 275 7.67 -3.61 -5.84
CA MET A 275 8.51 -4.59 -5.16
C MET A 275 9.50 -5.17 -6.17
N ASN A 276 10.80 -5.10 -5.85
CA ASN A 276 11.89 -5.56 -6.72
C ASN A 276 11.73 -5.05 -8.17
N ASP A 277 11.54 -3.72 -8.32
CA ASP A 277 11.36 -2.97 -9.57
C ASP A 277 10.05 -3.24 -10.34
N HIS A 278 9.16 -4.06 -9.82
CA HIS A 278 7.89 -4.38 -10.45
C HIS A 278 6.73 -3.63 -9.80
N LEU A 279 5.86 -3.03 -10.63
CA LEU A 279 4.63 -2.41 -10.17
C LEU A 279 3.67 -3.47 -9.64
N ILE A 280 3.39 -3.41 -8.33
CA ILE A 280 2.51 -4.35 -7.64
C ILE A 280 1.09 -3.81 -7.55
N MET A 281 0.94 -2.52 -7.23
CA MET A 281 -0.37 -1.93 -7.03
C MET A 281 -0.39 -0.46 -7.45
N LEU A 282 -1.53 -0.03 -7.97
CA LEU A 282 -1.86 1.36 -8.25
C LEU A 282 -3.23 1.65 -7.64
N LEU A 283 -3.33 2.67 -6.79
CA LEU A 283 -4.57 3.16 -6.22
C LEU A 283 -4.77 4.63 -6.56
N VAL A 284 -5.90 4.97 -7.16
CA VAL A 284 -6.41 6.34 -7.23
C VAL A 284 -7.54 6.45 -6.20
N ASP A 285 -7.32 7.24 -5.15
CA ASP A 285 -8.26 7.38 -4.03
C ASP A 285 -8.93 8.75 -4.04
N ASN A 286 -10.12 8.81 -4.59
CA ASN A 286 -10.95 10.02 -4.64
C ASN A 286 -11.99 10.07 -3.51
N ASP A 287 -12.04 9.08 -2.62
CA ASP A 287 -12.99 9.09 -1.52
C ASP A 287 -12.50 9.97 -0.35
N PRO A 288 -13.06 11.17 -0.14
CA PRO A 288 -12.60 12.12 0.88
C PRO A 288 -12.75 11.59 2.31
N ASN A 289 -13.56 10.55 2.52
CA ASN A 289 -13.72 9.94 3.84
C ASN A 289 -12.51 9.10 4.24
N TYR A 290 -11.80 8.56 3.26
CA TYR A 290 -10.65 7.66 3.47
C TYR A 290 -9.33 8.29 3.04
N PHE A 291 -9.32 9.07 1.96
CA PHE A 291 -8.11 9.70 1.44
C PHE A 291 -7.41 10.56 2.50
N ARG A 292 -6.10 10.38 2.59
CA ARG A 292 -5.20 11.20 3.42
C ARG A 292 -4.11 11.78 2.54
N ALA A 293 -4.02 13.12 2.57
CA ALA A 293 -3.08 13.85 1.73
C ALA A 293 -1.64 13.83 2.28
N SER A 294 -1.49 13.69 3.60
CA SER A 294 -0.19 13.62 4.27
C SER A 294 -0.26 12.75 5.51
N GLY A 295 0.88 12.46 6.10
CA GLY A 295 0.95 11.78 7.38
C GLY A 295 2.31 11.18 7.67
N LYS A 296 2.37 10.35 8.70
CA LYS A 296 3.56 9.72 9.26
C LYS A 296 4.02 8.54 8.41
N ILE A 297 5.31 8.21 8.56
CA ILE A 297 5.97 7.03 8.01
C ILE A 297 6.38 6.16 9.19
N ALA A 298 6.08 4.86 9.14
CA ALA A 298 6.40 3.94 10.23
C ALA A 298 6.46 2.48 9.74
N PRO A 299 7.56 1.75 9.95
CA PRO A 299 7.53 0.30 9.96
C PRO A 299 6.52 -0.22 10.98
N GLU A 300 5.84 -1.29 10.60
CA GLU A 300 4.84 -1.98 11.42
C GLU A 300 5.10 -3.47 11.37
N VAL A 301 4.93 -4.13 12.50
CA VAL A 301 4.90 -5.58 12.59
C VAL A 301 3.67 -6.03 13.37
N GLU A 302 3.06 -7.09 12.86
CA GLU A 302 1.98 -7.78 13.56
C GLU A 302 2.18 -9.29 13.57
N ASN A 303 2.02 -10.15 14.22
CA ASN A 303 2.28 -11.59 14.16
C ASN A 303 3.68 -11.99 14.59
N THR A 304 3.79 -13.27 14.83
CA THR A 304 5.01 -13.91 15.35
C THR A 304 6.03 -14.08 14.23
N GLY A 305 7.20 -13.52 14.41
CA GLY A 305 8.31 -13.66 13.47
C GLY A 305 9.43 -12.68 13.77
N VAL A 306 10.39 -12.62 12.89
CA VAL A 306 11.50 -11.67 12.97
C VAL A 306 11.44 -10.77 11.75
N TYR A 307 11.60 -9.45 11.94
CA TYR A 307 11.43 -8.43 10.95
C TYR A 307 12.61 -7.48 10.91
N TRP A 308 13.04 -7.11 9.72
CA TRP A 308 14.11 -6.14 9.47
C TRP A 308 13.69 -5.14 8.39
N VAL A 309 14.01 -3.87 8.62
CA VAL A 309 13.87 -2.83 7.62
C VAL A 309 15.10 -1.92 7.61
N LYS A 310 15.61 -1.59 6.42
CA LYS A 310 16.80 -0.74 6.23
C LYS A 310 16.70 0.07 4.94
N ASN A 311 17.74 0.85 4.64
CA ASN A 311 17.85 1.63 3.41
C ASN A 311 16.61 2.50 3.17
N ILE A 312 16.15 3.17 4.24
CA ILE A 312 14.92 3.97 4.21
C ILE A 312 15.25 5.35 3.68
N TYR A 313 14.77 5.68 2.49
CA TYR A 313 15.05 6.94 1.80
C TYR A 313 13.75 7.63 1.38
N LEU A 314 13.65 8.92 1.64
CA LEU A 314 12.47 9.74 1.32
C LEU A 314 12.87 10.90 0.41
N LYS A 315 12.13 11.09 -0.67
CA LYS A 315 12.17 12.29 -1.50
C LYS A 315 10.80 12.95 -1.45
N LYS A 316 10.68 14.12 -0.85
CA LYS A 316 9.46 14.95 -0.93
C LYS A 316 9.42 15.62 -2.31
N LEU A 317 8.24 15.62 -2.94
CA LEU A 317 7.99 16.14 -4.30
C LEU A 317 7.36 17.52 -4.25
#